data_f0f86c6a9141ade437248c53028f9695
#
_entry.id   f0f86c6a9141ade437248c53028f9695
#
_cell.length_a   1.000
_cell.length_b   1.000
_cell.length_c   1.000
_cell.angle_alpha   90.00
_cell.angle_beta   90.00
_cell.angle_gamma   90.00
#
_symmetry.space_group_name_H-M   'P 1'
#
loop_
_entity.id
_entity.type
_entity.pdbx_description
1 polymer ?
#
loop_
_entity_poly.entity_id
_entity_poly.type
_entity_poly.pdbx_seq_one_letter_code
_entity_poly.pdbx_strand_id
1 'polypeptide(L)'
;MILSSAHRLATALILALSAAACADDAPDPLLPELPAPAPSRPHPDRAFLLEAARGAWTYAAAEYQPQTGLINSVADYPYATVWDIASGLAAIHCAGELGIIPAADADARIGRALATLEAMKLFDGVAPNKNYSTRTGAIAGRDDRDVATERGYGWSSTDVGRLLVWLKIIAVQRPQHAAAVGRIVARMDLPRIVSGGYLQGTDLTPAGQLLRYQEGRLGYEQYAAYGFALWGHRAEAALRLRENAIPIQVLGIPLLADRRGDDFLTSEPFILAGLELGWNREMRELATGVLAAQEERHRRTGQLTFVSEDAIPLPPYYFYYYAVSYRGQPFVVGVQGTNAILDEPRWISAKAAFAWHALLPSPYTRLGADAVAPARSPTQGWSSGVFESTRAPTGSENINTAAVILQAALFAQSGRPLIQ
;
A
#
# COMPACT_ATOMS: atom_id res chain seq x y z
N MET A 1 -57.82 31.91 -54.58
CA MET A 1 -56.79 31.27 -55.46
C MET A 1 -55.48 31.81 -55.09
N ILE A 2 -54.68 31.08 -54.49
CA ILE A 2 -53.24 30.75 -54.60
C ILE A 2 -52.85 30.06 -53.33
N LEU A 3 -52.65 28.78 -53.46
CA LEU A 3 -52.14 27.85 -52.45
C LEU A 3 -50.64 27.67 -52.58
N SER A 4 -50.02 27.52 -51.44
CA SER A 4 -48.89 26.58 -51.19
C SER A 4 -47.55 26.93 -51.75
N SER A 5 -46.63 27.24 -50.80
CA SER A 5 -45.23 26.90 -50.87
C SER A 5 -44.67 26.96 -49.45
N ALA A 6 -44.92 25.94 -48.65
CA ALA A 6 -44.25 25.73 -47.35
C ALA A 6 -44.00 24.24 -47.18
N HIS A 7 -42.95 23.75 -47.84
CA HIS A 7 -42.36 22.42 -47.59
C HIS A 7 -41.06 22.31 -48.36
N ARG A 8 -39.94 22.80 -47.82
CA ARG A 8 -38.56 22.39 -48.12
C ARG A 8 -37.59 23.25 -47.32
N LEU A 9 -37.45 22.98 -46.00
CA LEU A 9 -36.31 23.47 -45.20
C LEU A 9 -36.35 22.77 -43.83
N ALA A 10 -36.22 21.47 -43.84
CA ALA A 10 -36.03 20.67 -42.61
C ALA A 10 -35.34 19.35 -42.92
N THR A 11 -34.16 19.41 -43.55
CA THR A 11 -33.31 18.20 -43.69
C THR A 11 -31.85 18.62 -43.98
N ALA A 12 -31.26 19.45 -43.15
CA ALA A 12 -29.84 19.76 -43.24
C ALA A 12 -29.28 20.30 -41.90
N LEU A 13 -29.58 19.65 -40.78
CA LEU A 13 -28.93 20.00 -39.51
C LEU A 13 -28.87 18.81 -38.52
N ILE A 14 -28.54 17.62 -39.02
CA ILE A 14 -28.19 16.46 -38.20
C ILE A 14 -27.07 15.72 -38.91
N LEU A 15 -25.89 16.31 -39.01
CA LEU A 15 -24.64 15.63 -39.44
C LEU A 15 -23.43 16.52 -39.17
N ALA A 16 -23.30 17.02 -37.93
CA ALA A 16 -22.09 17.72 -37.51
C ALA A 16 -21.94 17.67 -35.97
N LEU A 17 -22.16 16.49 -35.35
CA LEU A 17 -21.88 16.27 -33.92
C LEU A 17 -21.52 14.79 -33.70
N SER A 18 -20.55 14.28 -34.46
CA SER A 18 -19.94 12.96 -34.20
C SER A 18 -18.51 12.86 -34.76
N ALA A 19 -17.70 13.88 -34.47
CA ALA A 19 -16.27 13.85 -34.79
C ALA A 19 -15.48 14.62 -33.72
N ALA A 20 -15.72 14.29 -32.44
CA ALA A 20 -14.88 14.79 -31.33
C ALA A 20 -14.92 13.77 -30.20
N ALA A 21 -14.51 12.54 -30.45
CA ALA A 21 -14.27 11.52 -29.45
C ALA A 21 -13.37 10.41 -30.03
N CYS A 22 -12.21 10.77 -30.49
CA CYS A 22 -11.06 9.88 -30.68
C CYS A 22 -9.83 10.74 -30.45
N ALA A 23 -9.70 11.26 -29.23
CA ALA A 23 -8.43 11.79 -28.74
C ALA A 23 -7.79 10.67 -27.93
N ASP A 24 -6.74 10.09 -28.49
CA ASP A 24 -5.67 9.34 -27.88
C ASP A 24 -5.99 8.58 -26.59
N ASP A 25 -6.48 7.34 -26.72
CA ASP A 25 -6.41 6.29 -25.69
C ASP A 25 -4.97 5.71 -25.56
N ALA A 26 -3.95 6.55 -25.73
CA ALA A 26 -2.61 6.12 -25.36
C ALA A 26 -2.53 6.00 -23.84
N PRO A 27 -2.07 4.86 -23.29
CA PRO A 27 -1.99 4.68 -21.84
C PRO A 27 -1.12 5.79 -21.25
N ASP A 28 -1.60 6.39 -20.16
CA ASP A 28 -0.86 7.44 -19.46
C ASP A 28 0.45 6.87 -18.89
N PRO A 29 1.63 7.33 -19.35
CA PRO A 29 2.91 6.77 -18.95
C PRO A 29 3.24 6.96 -17.46
N LEU A 30 2.51 7.83 -16.78
CA LEU A 30 2.69 8.08 -15.34
C LEU A 30 1.87 7.13 -14.46
N LEU A 31 0.87 6.46 -15.02
CA LEU A 31 0.05 5.50 -14.29
C LEU A 31 0.56 4.07 -14.53
N PRO A 32 0.23 3.12 -13.64
CA PRO A 32 0.51 1.72 -13.88
C PRO A 32 -0.09 1.26 -15.21
N GLU A 33 0.70 0.57 -16.01
CA GLU A 33 0.19 -0.11 -17.19
C GLU A 33 -0.75 -1.22 -16.73
N LEU A 34 -2.03 -1.13 -17.09
CA LEU A 34 -2.95 -2.24 -16.91
C LEU A 34 -2.44 -3.39 -17.78
N PRO A 35 -2.02 -4.52 -17.22
CA PRO A 35 -1.52 -5.61 -18.02
C PRO A 35 -2.61 -6.09 -18.97
N ALA A 36 -2.30 -6.19 -20.26
CA ALA A 36 -3.12 -6.98 -21.16
C ALA A 36 -3.24 -8.39 -20.56
N PRO A 37 -4.41 -9.05 -20.66
CA PRO A 37 -4.60 -10.39 -20.14
C PRO A 37 -3.74 -11.38 -20.95
N ALA A 38 -2.44 -11.43 -20.66
CA ALA A 38 -1.59 -12.50 -21.14
C ALA A 38 -1.96 -13.78 -20.37
N PRO A 39 -2.02 -14.96 -21.01
CA PRO A 39 -2.17 -16.19 -20.30
C PRO A 39 -0.97 -16.33 -19.37
N SER A 40 -1.16 -15.99 -18.10
CA SER A 40 -0.13 -16.07 -17.08
C SER A 40 0.21 -17.55 -16.89
N ARG A 41 1.49 -17.90 -17.06
CA ARG A 41 1.94 -19.20 -16.59
C ARG A 41 1.71 -19.24 -15.08
N PRO A 42 1.10 -20.32 -14.54
CA PRO A 42 0.92 -20.43 -13.10
C PRO A 42 2.25 -20.24 -12.38
N HIS A 43 2.25 -19.47 -11.31
CA HIS A 43 3.45 -19.31 -10.48
C HIS A 43 3.96 -20.67 -10.01
N PRO A 44 5.26 -20.98 -10.15
CA PRO A 44 5.79 -22.31 -9.84
C PRO A 44 5.51 -22.74 -8.39
N ASP A 45 5.55 -21.80 -7.46
CA ASP A 45 5.42 -22.03 -6.02
C ASP A 45 4.06 -21.59 -5.44
N ARG A 46 2.99 -21.55 -6.26
CA ARG A 46 1.66 -21.11 -5.81
C ARG A 46 1.13 -21.84 -4.58
N ALA A 47 1.40 -23.15 -4.46
CA ALA A 47 0.96 -23.94 -3.32
C ALA A 47 1.70 -23.55 -2.03
N PHE A 48 3.00 -23.27 -2.12
CA PHE A 48 3.82 -22.78 -1.02
C PHE A 48 3.33 -21.41 -0.54
N LEU A 49 3.06 -20.47 -1.46
CA LEU A 49 2.54 -19.14 -1.14
C LEU A 49 1.12 -19.21 -0.54
N LEU A 50 0.26 -20.13 -1.03
CA LEU A 50 -1.05 -20.34 -0.43
C LEU A 50 -0.96 -20.85 1.01
N GLU A 51 -0.03 -21.75 1.30
CA GLU A 51 0.18 -22.25 2.67
C GLU A 51 0.71 -21.14 3.58
N ALA A 52 1.60 -20.25 3.09
CA ALA A 52 2.02 -19.06 3.80
C ALA A 52 0.83 -18.11 4.10
N ALA A 53 -0.06 -17.92 3.12
CA ALA A 53 -1.27 -17.10 3.26
C ALA A 53 -2.24 -17.65 4.32
N ARG A 54 -2.40 -18.98 4.43
CA ARG A 54 -3.19 -19.58 5.52
C ARG A 54 -2.62 -19.25 6.90
N GLY A 55 -1.29 -19.29 7.03
CA GLY A 55 -0.61 -18.84 8.24
C GLY A 55 -0.83 -17.34 8.51
N ALA A 56 -0.77 -16.51 7.48
CA ALA A 56 -1.00 -15.06 7.60
C ALA A 56 -2.43 -14.73 8.05
N TRP A 57 -3.42 -15.48 7.54
CA TRP A 57 -4.81 -15.33 7.97
C TRP A 57 -5.02 -15.60 9.46
N THR A 58 -4.21 -16.45 10.09
CA THR A 58 -4.29 -16.72 11.54
C THR A 58 -4.20 -15.44 12.35
N TYR A 59 -3.28 -14.52 12.02
CA TYR A 59 -3.17 -13.21 12.64
C TYR A 59 -4.44 -12.38 12.42
N ALA A 60 -4.82 -12.21 11.15
CA ALA A 60 -5.95 -11.36 10.82
C ALA A 60 -7.27 -11.84 11.47
N ALA A 61 -7.43 -13.15 11.63
CA ALA A 61 -8.60 -13.74 12.31
C ALA A 61 -8.57 -13.51 13.82
N ALA A 62 -7.40 -13.63 14.46
CA ALA A 62 -7.24 -13.45 15.91
C ALA A 62 -7.45 -11.98 16.34
N GLU A 63 -6.94 -11.04 15.54
CA GLU A 63 -6.96 -9.61 15.86
C GLU A 63 -8.18 -8.85 15.28
N TYR A 64 -9.11 -9.57 14.65
CA TYR A 64 -10.34 -9.00 14.11
C TYR A 64 -11.29 -8.51 15.21
N GLN A 65 -11.75 -7.26 15.09
CA GLN A 65 -12.70 -6.64 16.02
C GLN A 65 -14.14 -6.79 15.49
N PRO A 66 -14.97 -7.65 16.09
CA PRO A 66 -16.30 -7.97 15.55
C PRO A 66 -17.27 -6.80 15.48
N GLN A 67 -17.12 -5.79 16.34
CA GLN A 67 -18.00 -4.62 16.35
C GLN A 67 -17.72 -3.65 15.20
N THR A 68 -16.45 -3.44 14.89
CA THR A 68 -16.02 -2.45 13.89
C THR A 68 -15.65 -3.08 12.54
N GLY A 69 -15.29 -4.36 12.53
CA GLY A 69 -14.73 -5.01 11.34
C GLY A 69 -13.26 -4.64 11.06
N LEU A 70 -12.65 -3.83 11.93
CA LEU A 70 -11.24 -3.46 11.84
C LEU A 70 -10.36 -4.57 12.43
N ILE A 71 -9.08 -4.55 12.05
CA ILE A 71 -8.07 -5.48 12.56
C ILE A 71 -6.98 -4.66 13.25
N ASN A 72 -6.50 -5.12 14.39
CA ASN A 72 -5.42 -4.46 15.13
C ASN A 72 -4.15 -4.37 14.27
N SER A 73 -3.39 -3.28 14.40
CA SER A 73 -2.14 -3.09 13.65
C SER A 73 -1.06 -4.09 14.06
N VAL A 74 -0.89 -4.30 15.36
CA VAL A 74 0.03 -5.26 15.97
C VAL A 74 -0.76 -6.11 16.97
N ALA A 75 -0.31 -7.32 17.26
CA ALA A 75 -0.96 -8.24 18.19
C ALA A 75 -1.23 -7.58 19.56
N ASP A 76 -2.44 -7.78 20.09
CA ASP A 76 -2.90 -7.22 21.36
C ASP A 76 -2.93 -5.68 21.45
N TYR A 77 -2.75 -4.98 20.31
CA TYR A 77 -2.70 -3.52 20.27
C TYR A 77 -3.90 -2.95 19.51
N PRO A 78 -4.97 -2.49 20.20
CA PRO A 78 -6.27 -2.20 19.61
C PRO A 78 -6.34 -0.83 18.92
N TYR A 79 -5.32 -0.48 18.16
CA TYR A 79 -5.24 0.71 17.33
C TYR A 79 -4.74 0.36 15.94
N ALA A 80 -5.07 1.19 14.97
CA ALA A 80 -4.65 1.06 13.58
C ALA A 80 -4.47 2.43 12.94
N THR A 81 -3.41 2.60 12.17
CA THR A 81 -3.27 3.70 11.23
C THR A 81 -4.25 3.49 10.06
N VAL A 82 -4.42 4.52 9.24
CA VAL A 82 -5.23 4.39 8.01
C VAL A 82 -4.57 3.42 7.03
N TRP A 83 -3.24 3.32 7.05
CA TRP A 83 -2.48 2.30 6.31
C TRP A 83 -2.83 0.88 6.76
N ASP A 84 -2.90 0.65 8.07
CA ASP A 84 -3.24 -0.66 8.65
C ASP A 84 -4.70 -1.03 8.36
N ILE A 85 -5.63 -0.06 8.39
CA ILE A 85 -7.03 -0.28 8.03
C ILE A 85 -7.14 -0.76 6.57
N ALA A 86 -6.39 -0.14 5.66
CA ALA A 86 -6.31 -0.59 4.27
C ALA A 86 -5.73 -2.02 4.17
N SER A 87 -4.70 -2.33 4.96
CA SER A 87 -4.14 -3.69 5.05
C SER A 87 -5.14 -4.70 5.60
N GLY A 88 -5.99 -4.30 6.56
CA GLY A 88 -7.09 -5.12 7.07
C GLY A 88 -8.11 -5.48 5.98
N LEU A 89 -8.53 -4.49 5.17
CA LEU A 89 -9.39 -4.73 4.00
C LEU A 89 -8.71 -5.68 3.00
N ALA A 90 -7.40 -5.48 2.75
CA ALA A 90 -6.59 -6.35 1.91
C ALA A 90 -6.59 -7.79 2.38
N ALA A 91 -6.32 -8.00 3.66
CA ALA A 91 -6.27 -9.34 4.25
C ALA A 91 -7.61 -10.08 4.14
N ILE A 92 -8.72 -9.42 4.47
CA ILE A 92 -10.05 -10.00 4.38
C ILE A 92 -10.41 -10.35 2.92
N HIS A 93 -10.18 -9.39 2.00
CA HIS A 93 -10.47 -9.58 0.59
C HIS A 93 -9.67 -10.77 0.02
N CYS A 94 -8.34 -10.77 0.20
CA CYS A 94 -7.48 -11.81 -0.34
C CYS A 94 -7.79 -13.19 0.27
N ALA A 95 -8.11 -13.26 1.57
CA ALA A 95 -8.50 -14.53 2.20
C ALA A 95 -9.78 -15.10 1.59
N GLY A 96 -10.75 -14.25 1.25
CA GLY A 96 -11.97 -14.65 0.54
C GLY A 96 -11.68 -15.16 -0.87
N GLU A 97 -10.88 -14.43 -1.66
CA GLU A 97 -10.52 -14.82 -3.03
C GLU A 97 -9.66 -16.09 -3.10
N LEU A 98 -8.82 -16.32 -2.10
CA LEU A 98 -8.02 -17.55 -1.95
C LEU A 98 -8.83 -18.75 -1.43
N GLY A 99 -10.10 -18.57 -1.05
CA GLY A 99 -10.92 -19.59 -0.43
C GLY A 99 -10.43 -20.04 0.96
N ILE A 100 -9.65 -19.20 1.65
CA ILE A 100 -9.23 -19.42 3.04
C ILE A 100 -10.42 -19.24 3.97
N ILE A 101 -11.29 -18.27 3.67
CA ILE A 101 -12.60 -18.08 4.29
C ILE A 101 -13.70 -18.10 3.23
N PRO A 102 -14.96 -18.42 3.61
CA PRO A 102 -16.08 -18.31 2.69
C PRO A 102 -16.25 -16.89 2.14
N ALA A 103 -16.61 -16.76 0.86
CA ALA A 103 -16.83 -15.45 0.23
C ALA A 103 -17.87 -14.61 0.99
N ALA A 104 -18.95 -15.23 1.49
CA ALA A 104 -19.97 -14.54 2.27
C ALA A 104 -19.44 -14.00 3.61
N ASP A 105 -18.49 -14.71 4.26
CA ASP A 105 -17.83 -14.22 5.49
C ASP A 105 -16.93 -13.02 5.16
N ALA A 106 -16.16 -13.09 4.06
CA ALA A 106 -15.36 -11.96 3.60
C ALA A 106 -16.23 -10.73 3.33
N ASP A 107 -17.38 -10.90 2.63
CA ASP A 107 -18.31 -9.81 2.35
C ASP A 107 -18.91 -9.21 3.63
N ALA A 108 -19.30 -10.04 4.59
CA ALA A 108 -19.83 -9.57 5.86
C ALA A 108 -18.79 -8.75 6.66
N ARG A 109 -17.53 -9.20 6.70
CA ARG A 109 -16.42 -8.49 7.36
C ARG A 109 -16.07 -7.19 6.68
N ILE A 110 -15.96 -7.18 5.34
CA ILE A 110 -15.74 -5.96 4.55
C ILE A 110 -16.87 -4.97 4.75
N GLY A 111 -18.14 -5.42 4.67
CA GLY A 111 -19.29 -4.54 4.88
C GLY A 111 -19.27 -3.87 6.26
N ARG A 112 -18.86 -4.59 7.31
CA ARG A 112 -18.71 -4.04 8.65
C ARG A 112 -17.59 -3.00 8.75
N ALA A 113 -16.41 -3.30 8.19
CA ALA A 113 -15.29 -2.35 8.14
C ALA A 113 -15.66 -1.08 7.38
N LEU A 114 -16.36 -1.20 6.24
CA LEU A 114 -16.84 -0.05 5.48
C LEU A 114 -17.87 0.78 6.24
N ALA A 115 -18.79 0.16 6.98
CA ALA A 115 -19.73 0.88 7.84
C ALA A 115 -19.02 1.68 8.94
N THR A 116 -17.97 1.12 9.53
CA THR A 116 -17.12 1.83 10.49
C THR A 116 -16.38 2.99 9.81
N LEU A 117 -15.75 2.79 8.65
CA LEU A 117 -15.08 3.84 7.89
C LEU A 117 -16.04 4.98 7.52
N GLU A 118 -17.29 4.67 7.15
CA GLU A 118 -18.32 5.66 6.86
C GLU A 118 -18.70 6.49 8.10
N ALA A 119 -18.67 5.89 9.29
CA ALA A 119 -19.01 6.55 10.56
C ALA A 119 -17.82 7.30 11.21
N MET A 120 -16.57 6.90 10.93
CA MET A 120 -15.37 7.48 11.52
C MET A 120 -15.29 8.99 11.27
N LYS A 121 -14.91 9.76 12.31
CA LYS A 121 -14.69 11.21 12.17
C LYS A 121 -13.44 11.48 11.35
N LEU A 122 -13.53 12.46 10.45
CA LEU A 122 -12.39 12.97 9.70
C LEU A 122 -11.69 14.11 10.47
N PHE A 123 -10.38 14.21 10.34
CA PHE A 123 -9.62 15.35 10.82
C PHE A 123 -10.03 16.61 10.03
N ASP A 124 -10.51 17.63 10.73
CA ASP A 124 -11.02 18.88 10.15
C ASP A 124 -12.04 18.70 9.01
N GLY A 125 -12.72 17.56 8.93
CA GLY A 125 -13.65 17.25 7.85
C GLY A 125 -12.98 16.98 6.49
N VAL A 126 -11.65 16.85 6.45
CA VAL A 126 -10.87 16.73 5.20
C VAL A 126 -10.53 15.28 4.90
N ALA A 127 -9.88 14.60 5.82
CA ALA A 127 -9.36 13.24 5.63
C ALA A 127 -9.41 12.44 6.94
N PRO A 128 -9.29 11.12 6.88
CA PRO A 128 -9.12 10.32 8.09
C PRO A 128 -7.95 10.84 8.94
N ASN A 129 -8.13 10.83 10.27
CA ASN A 129 -7.03 11.07 11.20
C ASN A 129 -5.97 9.96 11.05
N LYS A 130 -4.75 10.20 11.50
CA LYS A 130 -3.63 9.24 11.32
C LYS A 130 -3.92 7.85 11.88
N ASN A 131 -4.55 7.76 13.05
CA ASN A 131 -4.91 6.47 13.66
C ASN A 131 -6.24 6.51 14.41
N TYR A 132 -6.78 5.31 14.64
CA TYR A 132 -8.07 5.08 15.27
C TYR A 132 -8.02 3.86 16.20
N SER A 133 -8.91 3.85 17.19
CA SER A 133 -9.21 2.64 17.96
C SER A 133 -9.88 1.61 17.05
N THR A 134 -9.34 0.42 16.98
CA THR A 134 -9.95 -0.67 16.22
C THR A 134 -11.20 -1.21 16.90
N ARG A 135 -11.33 -1.06 18.22
CA ARG A 135 -12.51 -1.51 19.00
C ARG A 135 -13.73 -0.64 18.77
N THR A 136 -13.53 0.68 18.60
CA THR A 136 -14.63 1.65 18.59
C THR A 136 -14.74 2.47 17.32
N GLY A 137 -13.68 2.56 16.50
CA GLY A 137 -13.58 3.50 15.40
C GLY A 137 -13.37 4.97 15.82
N ALA A 138 -13.16 5.21 17.13
CA ALA A 138 -12.87 6.56 17.62
C ALA A 138 -11.46 7.01 17.24
N ILE A 139 -11.28 8.33 17.09
CA ILE A 139 -9.97 8.94 16.89
C ILE A 139 -9.05 8.56 18.05
N ALA A 140 -7.83 8.10 17.74
CA ALA A 140 -6.76 7.92 18.71
C ALA A 140 -5.77 9.10 18.66
N GLY A 141 -5.13 9.39 19.79
CA GLY A 141 -4.12 10.41 19.93
C GLY A 141 -2.74 9.94 19.49
N ARG A 142 -1.74 10.82 19.65
CA ARG A 142 -0.33 10.51 19.35
C ARG A 142 0.27 9.43 20.24
N ASP A 143 -0.27 9.26 21.43
CA ASP A 143 0.15 8.29 22.43
C ASP A 143 -0.74 7.02 22.40
N ASP A 144 -1.51 6.87 21.30
CA ASP A 144 -2.39 5.74 21.06
C ASP A 144 -3.36 5.46 22.23
N ARG A 145 -3.84 6.54 22.83
CA ARG A 145 -4.93 6.50 23.79
C ARG A 145 -6.20 7.00 23.14
N ASP A 146 -7.32 6.47 23.53
CA ASP A 146 -8.61 7.05 23.20
C ASP A 146 -8.62 8.48 23.70
N VAL A 147 -8.53 9.43 22.78
CA VAL A 147 -8.59 10.84 23.15
C VAL A 147 -10.01 11.34 22.98
N ALA A 148 -10.46 12.01 24.02
CA ALA A 148 -11.68 12.79 24.00
C ALA A 148 -11.64 13.98 23.03
N THR A 149 -10.51 14.25 22.36
CA THR A 149 -10.41 15.33 21.38
C THR A 149 -11.04 14.88 20.08
N GLU A 150 -12.16 15.50 19.76
CA GLU A 150 -12.91 15.22 18.53
C GLU A 150 -12.15 15.58 17.25
N ARG A 151 -11.06 16.32 17.32
CA ARG A 151 -10.32 16.82 16.16
C ARG A 151 -9.28 15.83 15.63
N GLY A 152 -8.55 15.13 16.51
CA GLY A 152 -7.37 14.35 16.14
C GLY A 152 -6.09 15.19 16.06
N TYR A 153 -5.08 14.73 15.30
CA TYR A 153 -3.79 15.42 15.22
C TYR A 153 -3.21 15.52 13.79
N GLY A 154 -3.96 15.13 12.78
CA GLY A 154 -3.58 15.26 11.38
C GLY A 154 -3.94 14.05 10.54
N TRP A 155 -3.66 14.13 9.25
CA TRP A 155 -3.73 13.00 8.31
C TRP A 155 -2.35 12.70 7.73
N SER A 156 -2.15 11.45 7.31
CA SER A 156 -1.08 11.03 6.42
C SER A 156 -1.64 10.89 5.01
N SER A 157 -1.06 11.59 4.05
CA SER A 157 -1.49 11.51 2.66
C SER A 157 -1.10 10.19 2.00
N THR A 158 -0.02 9.56 2.45
CA THR A 158 0.39 8.23 1.98
C THR A 158 -0.57 7.15 2.45
N ASP A 159 -1.02 7.22 3.69
CA ASP A 159 -2.02 6.30 4.24
C ASP A 159 -3.37 6.45 3.54
N VAL A 160 -3.80 7.71 3.32
CA VAL A 160 -5.03 8.00 2.55
C VAL A 160 -4.92 7.43 1.14
N GLY A 161 -3.77 7.59 0.47
CA GLY A 161 -3.53 7.01 -0.85
C GLY A 161 -3.68 5.49 -0.88
N ARG A 162 -3.11 4.79 0.12
CA ARG A 162 -3.29 3.34 0.26
C ARG A 162 -4.74 2.95 0.52
N LEU A 163 -5.43 3.68 1.38
CA LEU A 163 -6.86 3.44 1.62
C LEU A 163 -7.67 3.61 0.31
N LEU A 164 -7.38 4.64 -0.47
CA LEU A 164 -8.04 4.89 -1.76
C LEU A 164 -7.80 3.76 -2.77
N VAL A 165 -6.59 3.17 -2.82
CA VAL A 165 -6.30 1.97 -3.61
C VAL A 165 -7.22 0.83 -3.20
N TRP A 166 -7.27 0.52 -1.90
CA TRP A 166 -8.07 -0.61 -1.42
C TRP A 166 -9.57 -0.39 -1.53
N LEU A 167 -10.05 0.82 -1.31
CA LEU A 167 -11.44 1.17 -1.57
C LEU A 167 -11.79 0.97 -3.07
N LYS A 168 -10.87 1.29 -3.98
CA LYS A 168 -11.10 1.05 -5.41
C LYS A 168 -11.13 -0.43 -5.76
N ILE A 169 -10.19 -1.23 -5.23
CA ILE A 169 -10.17 -2.68 -5.40
C ILE A 169 -11.50 -3.29 -4.93
N ILE A 170 -11.95 -2.93 -3.72
CA ILE A 170 -13.22 -3.42 -3.18
C ILE A 170 -14.40 -2.99 -4.05
N ALA A 171 -14.48 -1.72 -4.50
CA ALA A 171 -15.58 -1.25 -5.33
C ALA A 171 -15.67 -1.99 -6.67
N VAL A 172 -14.53 -2.34 -7.27
CA VAL A 172 -14.47 -3.04 -8.57
C VAL A 172 -14.72 -4.53 -8.42
N GLN A 173 -14.05 -5.18 -7.47
CA GLN A 173 -14.10 -6.64 -7.36
C GLN A 173 -15.27 -7.16 -6.50
N ARG A 174 -15.91 -6.27 -5.71
CA ARG A 174 -17.08 -6.58 -4.87
C ARG A 174 -18.15 -5.50 -5.06
N PRO A 175 -18.83 -5.48 -6.23
CA PRO A 175 -19.73 -4.41 -6.64
C PRO A 175 -20.89 -4.16 -5.66
N GLN A 176 -21.27 -5.14 -4.83
CA GLN A 176 -22.26 -4.97 -3.75
C GLN A 176 -21.82 -3.93 -2.71
N HIS A 177 -20.52 -3.64 -2.60
CA HIS A 177 -19.97 -2.64 -1.69
C HIS A 177 -19.68 -1.28 -2.36
N ALA A 178 -19.81 -1.16 -3.67
CA ALA A 178 -19.43 0.04 -4.43
C ALA A 178 -20.13 1.31 -3.93
N ALA A 179 -21.43 1.23 -3.58
CA ALA A 179 -22.18 2.37 -3.06
C ALA A 179 -21.65 2.86 -1.70
N ALA A 180 -21.31 1.96 -0.78
CA ALA A 180 -20.73 2.31 0.52
C ALA A 180 -19.33 2.93 0.34
N VAL A 181 -18.50 2.35 -0.51
CA VAL A 181 -17.19 2.92 -0.88
C VAL A 181 -17.33 4.32 -1.45
N GLY A 182 -18.27 4.53 -2.38
CA GLY A 182 -18.55 5.86 -2.95
C GLY A 182 -18.89 6.91 -1.88
N ARG A 183 -19.72 6.56 -0.89
CA ARG A 183 -20.06 7.47 0.22
C ARG A 183 -18.85 7.77 1.10
N ILE A 184 -17.98 6.78 1.39
CA ILE A 184 -16.77 6.98 2.18
C ILE A 184 -15.84 7.98 1.49
N VAL A 185 -15.56 7.79 0.19
CA VAL A 185 -14.68 8.67 -0.57
C VAL A 185 -15.27 10.08 -0.71
N ALA A 186 -16.58 10.19 -0.96
CA ALA A 186 -17.26 11.49 -1.10
C ALA A 186 -17.23 12.36 0.17
N ARG A 187 -16.93 11.79 1.34
CA ARG A 187 -16.73 12.56 2.59
C ARG A 187 -15.38 13.25 2.68
N MET A 188 -14.39 12.82 1.87
CA MET A 188 -13.03 13.34 1.90
C MET A 188 -12.88 14.55 0.98
N ASP A 189 -12.18 15.57 1.42
CA ASP A 189 -11.77 16.71 0.58
C ASP A 189 -10.39 16.43 -0.03
N LEU A 190 -10.35 15.47 -0.97
CA LEU A 190 -9.11 15.01 -1.60
C LEU A 190 -8.30 16.15 -2.26
N PRO A 191 -8.91 17.14 -2.93
CA PRO A 191 -8.18 18.29 -3.46
C PRO A 191 -7.35 19.04 -2.41
N ARG A 192 -7.81 19.11 -1.16
CA ARG A 192 -7.05 19.79 -0.07
C ARG A 192 -5.82 19.01 0.37
N ILE A 193 -5.70 17.75 0.02
CA ILE A 193 -4.52 16.93 0.35
C ILE A 193 -3.41 17.13 -0.67
N VAL A 194 -3.71 17.69 -1.84
CA VAL A 194 -2.74 17.95 -2.91
C VAL A 194 -2.38 19.43 -2.94
N SER A 195 -1.08 19.77 -3.00
CA SER A 195 -0.61 21.14 -3.18
C SER A 195 0.60 21.17 -4.10
N GLY A 196 0.58 22.03 -5.10
CA GLY A 196 1.65 22.10 -6.10
C GLY A 196 1.88 20.81 -6.88
N GLY A 197 0.86 19.93 -6.94
CA GLY A 197 0.96 18.62 -7.55
C GLY A 197 1.62 17.53 -6.68
N TYR A 198 1.91 17.82 -5.40
CA TYR A 198 2.46 16.89 -4.42
C TYR A 198 1.47 16.55 -3.33
N LEU A 199 1.63 15.38 -2.73
CA LEU A 199 0.84 14.95 -1.58
C LEU A 199 1.30 15.65 -0.30
N GLN A 200 0.33 16.11 0.51
CA GLN A 200 0.58 16.84 1.74
C GLN A 200 0.06 16.08 2.95
N GLY A 201 0.95 15.72 3.84
CA GLY A 201 0.61 15.30 5.20
C GLY A 201 0.37 16.50 6.11
N THR A 202 -0.25 16.25 7.25
CA THR A 202 -0.45 17.28 8.28
C THR A 202 -0.10 16.77 9.66
N ASP A 203 0.18 17.71 10.54
CA ASP A 203 0.39 17.47 11.96
C ASP A 203 -0.06 18.68 12.76
N LEU A 204 -0.21 18.54 14.08
CA LEU A 204 -0.45 19.64 14.98
C LEU A 204 0.80 19.92 15.82
N THR A 205 1.16 21.21 15.92
CA THR A 205 2.15 21.64 16.93
C THR A 205 1.58 21.40 18.33
N PRO A 206 2.41 21.43 19.40
CA PRO A 206 1.92 21.42 20.77
C PRO A 206 0.93 22.55 21.09
N ALA A 207 1.01 23.68 20.37
CA ALA A 207 0.07 24.80 20.47
C ALA A 207 -1.21 24.61 19.64
N GLY A 208 -1.41 23.45 18.98
CA GLY A 208 -2.59 23.14 18.18
C GLY A 208 -2.62 23.80 16.78
N GLN A 209 -1.51 24.37 16.34
CA GLN A 209 -1.40 24.94 14.99
C GLN A 209 -1.18 23.84 13.97
N LEU A 210 -1.86 23.94 12.81
CA LEU A 210 -1.74 22.99 11.72
C LEU A 210 -0.40 23.18 10.98
N LEU A 211 0.40 22.14 10.96
CA LEU A 211 1.56 22.00 10.09
C LEU A 211 1.17 21.24 8.83
N ARG A 212 1.67 21.66 7.68
CA ARG A 212 1.59 20.95 6.41
C ARG A 212 2.99 20.71 5.87
N TYR A 213 3.21 19.54 5.31
CA TYR A 213 4.50 19.17 4.73
C TYR A 213 4.27 18.21 3.55
N GLN A 214 5.17 18.25 2.57
CA GLN A 214 5.19 17.25 1.53
C GLN A 214 5.46 15.89 2.19
N GLU A 215 4.61 14.94 1.93
CA GLU A 215 4.69 13.61 2.51
C GLU A 215 4.91 12.55 1.44
N GLY A 216 5.72 11.58 1.80
CA GLY A 216 6.11 10.50 0.94
C GLY A 216 7.51 10.65 0.39
N ARG A 217 8.08 9.51 0.05
CA ARG A 217 9.41 9.34 -0.52
C ARG A 217 9.28 8.61 -1.84
N LEU A 218 10.35 8.48 -2.57
CA LEU A 218 10.34 7.77 -3.84
C LEU A 218 9.78 6.35 -3.70
N GLY A 219 8.82 6.03 -4.53
CA GLY A 219 8.02 4.82 -4.45
C GLY A 219 6.73 5.02 -3.64
N TYR A 220 6.80 5.47 -2.39
CA TYR A 220 5.63 5.69 -1.53
C TYR A 220 4.71 6.79 -2.04
N GLU A 221 5.28 7.95 -2.40
CA GLU A 221 4.47 9.04 -2.92
C GLU A 221 3.82 8.68 -4.25
N GLN A 222 4.55 7.98 -5.16
CA GLN A 222 3.98 7.50 -6.41
C GLN A 222 2.84 6.51 -6.17
N TYR A 223 3.07 5.52 -5.30
CA TYR A 223 2.04 4.54 -4.94
C TYR A 223 0.78 5.21 -4.38
N ALA A 224 0.94 6.15 -3.44
CA ALA A 224 -0.18 6.91 -2.90
C ALA A 224 -0.86 7.78 -3.96
N ALA A 225 -0.09 8.48 -4.80
CA ALA A 225 -0.61 9.33 -5.87
C ALA A 225 -1.42 8.52 -6.91
N TYR A 226 -1.07 7.26 -7.18
CA TYR A 226 -1.92 6.35 -7.96
C TYR A 226 -3.28 6.14 -7.28
N GLY A 227 -3.30 5.98 -5.94
CA GLY A 227 -4.54 5.89 -5.19
C GLY A 227 -5.46 7.09 -5.42
N PHE A 228 -4.92 8.31 -5.36
CA PHE A 228 -5.67 9.53 -5.68
C PHE A 228 -6.14 9.57 -7.13
N ALA A 229 -5.28 9.19 -8.08
CA ALA A 229 -5.61 9.19 -9.51
C ALA A 229 -6.77 8.24 -9.86
N LEU A 230 -6.90 7.10 -9.17
CA LEU A 230 -8.03 6.17 -9.32
C LEU A 230 -9.40 6.79 -9.02
N TRP A 231 -9.43 7.93 -8.34
CA TRP A 231 -10.64 8.69 -7.99
C TRP A 231 -10.70 10.06 -8.68
N GLY A 232 -9.88 10.27 -9.72
CA GLY A 232 -9.87 11.49 -10.53
C GLY A 232 -9.11 12.67 -9.91
N HIS A 233 -8.34 12.44 -8.84
CA HIS A 233 -7.55 13.48 -8.18
C HIS A 233 -6.07 13.23 -8.42
N ARG A 234 -5.48 13.89 -9.41
CA ARG A 234 -4.09 13.64 -9.80
C ARG A 234 -3.11 14.56 -9.08
N ALA A 235 -2.12 13.99 -8.45
CA ALA A 235 -0.94 14.67 -7.93
C ALA A 235 0.19 14.58 -8.98
N GLU A 236 0.12 15.40 -10.03
CA GLU A 236 0.96 15.28 -11.22
C GLU A 236 2.46 15.33 -10.93
N ALA A 237 2.89 16.25 -10.06
CA ALA A 237 4.30 16.35 -9.71
C ALA A 237 4.78 15.14 -8.90
N ALA A 238 3.93 14.57 -8.05
CA ALA A 238 4.23 13.36 -7.30
C ALA A 238 4.41 12.14 -8.23
N LEU A 239 3.59 12.03 -9.29
CA LEU A 239 3.66 10.91 -10.23
C LEU A 239 4.94 10.90 -11.07
N ARG A 240 5.61 12.03 -11.25
CA ARG A 240 6.84 12.14 -12.06
C ARG A 240 8.07 11.66 -11.30
N LEU A 241 8.23 10.35 -11.23
CA LEU A 241 9.27 9.69 -10.43
C LEU A 241 10.66 10.26 -10.69
N ARG A 242 11.08 10.39 -11.96
CA ARG A 242 12.44 10.83 -12.32
C ARG A 242 12.70 12.29 -11.95
N GLU A 243 11.70 13.17 -12.03
CA GLU A 243 11.84 14.58 -11.65
C GLU A 243 12.07 14.75 -10.14
N ASN A 244 11.63 13.79 -9.33
CA ASN A 244 11.77 13.76 -7.88
C ASN A 244 13.00 12.99 -7.41
N ALA A 245 13.81 12.46 -8.31
CA ALA A 245 14.87 11.54 -8.01
C ALA A 245 16.27 12.08 -8.34
N ILE A 246 17.26 11.53 -7.67
CA ILE A 246 18.69 11.64 -8.00
C ILE A 246 19.26 10.25 -8.30
N PRO A 247 20.23 10.13 -9.22
CA PRO A 247 20.93 8.88 -9.42
C PRO A 247 21.86 8.59 -8.26
N ILE A 248 21.81 7.33 -7.79
CA ILE A 248 22.71 6.78 -6.78
C ILE A 248 23.27 5.44 -7.26
N GLN A 249 24.27 4.93 -6.57
CA GLN A 249 24.76 3.58 -6.74
C GLN A 249 24.83 2.85 -5.41
N VAL A 250 24.26 1.64 -5.37
CA VAL A 250 24.36 0.75 -4.21
C VAL A 250 25.05 -0.53 -4.65
N LEU A 251 26.24 -0.78 -4.12
CA LEU A 251 27.07 -1.94 -4.49
C LEU A 251 27.33 -2.07 -6.01
N GLY A 252 27.37 -0.95 -6.73
CA GLY A 252 27.54 -0.92 -8.18
C GLY A 252 26.25 -1.08 -8.99
N ILE A 253 25.12 -1.27 -8.34
CA ILE A 253 23.80 -1.27 -8.99
C ILE A 253 23.31 0.17 -9.10
N PRO A 254 23.01 0.67 -10.34
CA PRO A 254 22.47 2.00 -10.54
C PRO A 254 21.01 2.05 -10.07
N LEU A 255 20.68 3.04 -9.25
CA LEU A 255 19.36 3.26 -8.68
C LEU A 255 18.98 4.73 -8.74
N LEU A 256 17.72 5.01 -8.46
CA LEU A 256 17.21 6.35 -8.20
C LEU A 256 16.76 6.42 -6.73
N ALA A 257 17.05 7.53 -6.07
CA ALA A 257 16.60 7.80 -4.71
C ALA A 257 15.89 9.15 -4.63
N ASP A 258 15.08 9.37 -3.61
CA ASP A 258 14.36 10.62 -3.44
C ASP A 258 15.33 11.77 -3.14
N ARG A 259 15.23 12.82 -3.92
CA ARG A 259 16.04 14.02 -3.76
C ARG A 259 15.61 14.88 -2.56
N ARG A 260 14.39 14.68 -2.04
CA ARG A 260 13.75 15.50 -0.99
C ARG A 260 13.75 14.81 0.38
N GLY A 261 13.87 13.49 0.41
CA GLY A 261 13.65 12.65 1.58
C GLY A 261 14.85 11.77 1.96
N ASP A 262 16.03 12.35 2.16
CA ASP A 262 17.21 11.66 2.70
C ASP A 262 17.65 10.39 1.90
N ASP A 263 17.38 10.33 0.59
CA ASP A 263 17.66 9.21 -0.32
C ASP A 263 17.12 7.84 0.14
N PHE A 264 16.08 7.85 0.97
CA PHE A 264 15.49 6.64 1.51
C PHE A 264 14.88 5.75 0.41
N LEU A 265 15.28 4.50 0.38
CA LEU A 265 14.83 3.51 -0.59
C LEU A 265 14.66 2.13 0.05
N THR A 266 13.46 1.56 0.01
CA THR A 266 13.14 0.24 0.57
C THR A 266 12.25 -0.57 -0.36
N SER A 267 11.90 -1.81 -0.01
CA SER A 267 11.08 -2.69 -0.87
C SER A 267 9.59 -2.35 -0.86
N GLU A 268 9.03 -1.89 0.25
CA GLU A 268 7.59 -1.89 0.49
C GLU A 268 6.75 -1.21 -0.59
N PRO A 269 7.04 0.03 -1.03
CA PRO A 269 6.17 0.68 -2.01
C PRO A 269 6.18 -0.01 -3.37
N PHE A 270 7.30 -0.66 -3.73
CA PHE A 270 7.44 -1.37 -5.00
C PHE A 270 6.69 -2.70 -5.00
N ILE A 271 6.77 -3.45 -3.90
CA ILE A 271 6.04 -4.72 -3.78
C ILE A 271 4.53 -4.46 -3.73
N LEU A 272 4.07 -3.44 -3.00
CA LEU A 272 2.66 -3.08 -2.95
C LEU A 272 2.15 -2.62 -4.33
N ALA A 273 2.87 -1.72 -4.99
CA ALA A 273 2.50 -1.30 -6.34
C ALA A 273 2.41 -2.49 -7.30
N GLY A 274 3.38 -3.41 -7.27
CA GLY A 274 3.40 -4.59 -8.12
C GLY A 274 2.23 -5.54 -7.90
N LEU A 275 1.89 -5.81 -6.64
CA LEU A 275 0.81 -6.72 -6.27
C LEU A 275 -0.57 -6.13 -6.54
N GLU A 276 -0.76 -4.85 -6.26
CA GLU A 276 -2.07 -4.20 -6.22
C GLU A 276 -2.43 -3.49 -7.53
N LEU A 277 -1.48 -2.77 -8.13
CA LEU A 277 -1.70 -1.82 -9.24
C LEU A 277 -1.01 -2.24 -10.55
N GLY A 278 0.05 -3.03 -10.45
CA GLY A 278 1.02 -3.21 -11.52
C GLY A 278 2.06 -2.08 -11.53
N TRP A 279 3.08 -2.25 -12.37
CA TRP A 279 4.14 -1.26 -12.52
C TRP A 279 4.06 -0.61 -13.90
N ASN A 280 4.16 0.72 -13.97
CA ASN A 280 4.61 1.35 -15.19
C ASN A 280 6.12 1.07 -15.42
N ARG A 281 6.64 1.49 -16.55
CA ARG A 281 8.03 1.22 -16.93
C ARG A 281 9.03 1.71 -15.89
N GLU A 282 8.90 2.96 -15.44
CA GLU A 282 9.85 3.57 -14.50
C GLU A 282 9.83 2.90 -13.13
N MET A 283 8.62 2.61 -12.63
CA MET A 283 8.46 1.91 -11.37
C MET A 283 9.02 0.48 -11.44
N ARG A 284 8.85 -0.21 -12.57
CA ARG A 284 9.42 -1.56 -12.80
C ARG A 284 10.94 -1.53 -12.82
N GLU A 285 11.54 -0.56 -13.53
CA GLU A 285 13.00 -0.40 -13.59
C GLU A 285 13.57 -0.20 -12.18
N LEU A 286 12.94 0.66 -11.38
CA LEU A 286 13.39 0.92 -10.00
C LEU A 286 13.14 -0.28 -9.09
N ALA A 287 11.99 -0.92 -9.15
CA ALA A 287 11.65 -2.12 -8.37
C ALA A 287 12.67 -3.26 -8.61
N THR A 288 12.98 -3.55 -9.87
CA THR A 288 13.97 -4.57 -10.22
C THR A 288 15.37 -4.20 -9.75
N GLY A 289 15.74 -2.92 -9.80
CA GLY A 289 17.01 -2.42 -9.29
C GLY A 289 17.11 -2.56 -7.76
N VAL A 290 16.04 -2.25 -7.02
CA VAL A 290 15.96 -2.43 -5.56
C VAL A 290 16.16 -3.90 -5.18
N LEU A 291 15.53 -4.83 -5.88
CA LEU A 291 15.73 -6.27 -5.64
C LEU A 291 17.16 -6.68 -5.99
N ALA A 292 17.70 -6.22 -7.14
CA ALA A 292 19.06 -6.55 -7.58
C ALA A 292 20.13 -6.07 -6.59
N ALA A 293 19.96 -4.92 -5.95
CA ALA A 293 20.88 -4.43 -4.93
C ALA A 293 20.91 -5.34 -3.68
N GLN A 294 19.76 -5.88 -3.30
CA GLN A 294 19.64 -6.83 -2.18
C GLN A 294 20.30 -8.19 -2.52
N GLU A 295 20.06 -8.69 -3.74
CA GLU A 295 20.71 -9.90 -4.24
C GLU A 295 22.23 -9.71 -4.35
N GLU A 296 22.71 -8.56 -4.79
CA GLU A 296 24.14 -8.23 -4.88
C GLU A 296 24.79 -8.16 -3.50
N ARG A 297 24.10 -7.63 -2.47
CA ARG A 297 24.61 -7.72 -1.09
C ARG A 297 24.77 -9.18 -0.65
N HIS A 298 23.75 -9.99 -0.90
CA HIS A 298 23.83 -11.42 -0.60
C HIS A 298 25.00 -12.10 -1.33
N ARG A 299 25.16 -11.84 -2.61
CA ARG A 299 26.25 -12.41 -3.42
C ARG A 299 27.65 -12.04 -2.90
N ARG A 300 27.82 -10.80 -2.42
CA ARG A 300 29.12 -10.32 -1.91
C ARG A 300 29.44 -10.76 -0.50
N THR A 301 28.41 -10.84 0.34
CA THR A 301 28.62 -10.99 1.80
C THR A 301 28.10 -12.31 2.36
N GLY A 302 27.32 -13.07 1.60
CA GLY A 302 26.57 -14.22 2.11
C GLY A 302 25.34 -13.83 2.94
N GLN A 303 25.12 -12.55 3.26
CA GLN A 303 23.99 -12.09 4.04
C GLN A 303 22.73 -12.01 3.19
N LEU A 304 21.78 -12.89 3.45
CA LEU A 304 20.47 -12.87 2.82
C LEU A 304 19.72 -11.60 3.25
N THR A 305 19.22 -10.83 2.26
CA THR A 305 18.73 -9.47 2.49
C THR A 305 17.38 -9.28 1.84
N PHE A 306 16.36 -8.94 2.65
CA PHE A 306 15.04 -8.53 2.20
C PHE A 306 14.58 -7.38 3.09
N VAL A 307 14.81 -6.16 2.62
CA VAL A 307 14.56 -4.94 3.41
C VAL A 307 13.11 -4.49 3.30
N SER A 308 12.57 -3.97 4.38
CA SER A 308 11.27 -3.29 4.44
C SER A 308 11.15 -2.43 5.70
N GLU A 309 10.05 -1.71 5.83
CA GLU A 309 9.64 -1.04 7.06
C GLU A 309 8.78 -1.99 7.88
N ASP A 310 9.14 -2.25 9.13
CA ASP A 310 8.46 -3.25 9.93
C ASP A 310 8.36 -2.87 11.42
N ALA A 311 7.32 -3.37 12.08
CA ALA A 311 7.23 -3.36 13.52
C ALA A 311 8.20 -4.41 14.09
N ILE A 312 9.08 -3.97 14.99
CA ILE A 312 10.02 -4.82 15.72
C ILE A 312 9.87 -4.46 17.20
N PRO A 313 9.61 -5.42 18.12
CA PRO A 313 9.29 -5.11 19.51
C PRO A 313 10.56 -4.80 20.33
N LEU A 314 11.38 -3.90 19.82
CA LEU A 314 12.60 -3.42 20.45
C LEU A 314 12.44 -1.95 20.86
N PRO A 315 12.48 -1.63 22.18
CA PRO A 315 12.42 -0.24 22.61
C PRO A 315 13.70 0.52 22.16
N PRO A 316 13.62 1.86 22.00
CA PRO A 316 12.48 2.71 22.30
C PRO A 316 11.53 2.95 21.12
N TYR A 317 11.80 2.43 19.93
CA TYR A 317 11.17 2.89 18.70
C TYR A 317 10.03 2.01 18.22
N TYR A 318 10.12 0.69 18.39
CA TYR A 318 9.12 -0.32 18.01
C TYR A 318 8.73 -0.37 16.51
N PHE A 319 9.15 0.61 15.69
CA PHE A 319 8.97 0.64 14.25
C PHE A 319 10.26 1.12 13.57
N TYR A 320 10.77 0.32 12.64
CA TYR A 320 12.08 0.49 12.04
C TYR A 320 12.01 0.46 10.52
N TYR A 321 12.88 1.24 9.89
CA TYR A 321 12.99 1.40 8.45
C TYR A 321 14.28 0.79 7.93
N TYR A 322 14.24 -0.49 7.54
CA TYR A 322 15.40 -1.10 6.91
C TYR A 322 15.43 -0.73 5.43
N ALA A 323 16.50 -0.09 4.99
CA ALA A 323 16.62 0.54 3.68
C ALA A 323 17.77 -0.03 2.85
N VAL A 324 17.59 -0.05 1.52
CA VAL A 324 18.67 -0.26 0.55
C VAL A 324 19.61 0.93 0.53
N SER A 325 19.07 2.15 0.67
CA SER A 325 19.82 3.40 0.82
C SER A 325 19.09 4.31 1.79
N TYR A 326 19.85 4.96 2.66
CA TYR A 326 19.37 6.02 3.53
C TYR A 326 20.53 6.91 3.96
N ARG A 327 20.44 8.23 3.68
CA ARG A 327 21.46 9.24 3.99
C ARG A 327 22.86 8.87 3.48
N GLY A 328 22.93 8.42 2.22
CA GLY A 328 24.16 8.03 1.56
C GLY A 328 24.75 6.70 2.05
N GLN A 329 24.07 5.98 2.93
CA GLN A 329 24.55 4.71 3.49
C GLN A 329 23.71 3.54 3.00
N PRO A 330 24.32 2.46 2.49
CA PRO A 330 23.61 1.28 2.03
C PRO A 330 23.28 0.33 3.19
N PHE A 331 22.11 -0.27 3.14
CA PHE A 331 21.67 -1.33 4.06
C PHE A 331 21.73 -0.97 5.54
N VAL A 332 21.18 0.19 5.87
CA VAL A 332 21.08 0.70 7.24
C VAL A 332 19.63 0.78 7.70
N VAL A 333 19.46 0.90 9.00
CA VAL A 333 18.16 0.99 9.65
C VAL A 333 17.91 2.41 10.12
N GLY A 334 16.85 3.02 9.61
CA GLY A 334 16.32 4.30 10.11
C GLY A 334 15.25 4.08 11.18
N VAL A 335 14.87 5.16 11.84
CA VAL A 335 13.85 5.17 12.90
C VAL A 335 12.90 6.34 12.71
N GLN A 336 11.60 6.09 12.81
CA GLN A 336 10.59 7.11 12.62
C GLN A 336 10.76 8.29 13.59
N GLY A 337 10.61 9.50 13.05
CA GLY A 337 10.65 10.74 13.85
C GLY A 337 12.02 11.11 14.39
N THR A 338 13.07 10.38 14.00
CA THR A 338 14.46 10.70 14.38
C THR A 338 15.36 10.80 13.15
N ASN A 339 16.56 11.30 13.36
CA ASN A 339 17.63 11.28 12.36
C ASN A 339 18.61 10.13 12.60
N ALA A 340 18.27 9.20 13.49
CA ALA A 340 19.15 8.11 13.85
C ALA A 340 19.30 7.11 12.70
N ILE A 341 20.55 6.71 12.45
CA ILE A 341 20.92 5.57 11.62
C ILE A 341 21.50 4.53 12.54
N LEU A 342 20.97 3.32 12.44
CA LEU A 342 21.39 2.18 13.25
C LEU A 342 21.97 1.10 12.35
N ASP A 343 22.99 0.43 12.83
CA ASP A 343 23.52 -0.78 12.17
C ASP A 343 22.69 -2.01 12.49
N GLU A 344 22.04 -2.02 13.61
CA GLU A 344 21.13 -3.08 14.08
C GLU A 344 19.86 -2.46 14.70
N PRO A 345 18.70 -3.15 14.74
CA PRO A 345 18.54 -4.52 14.25
C PRO A 345 18.43 -4.59 12.73
N ARG A 346 19.03 -5.60 12.10
CA ARG A 346 18.77 -5.97 10.71
C ARG A 346 17.98 -7.26 10.66
N TRP A 347 17.00 -7.33 9.74
CA TRP A 347 16.13 -8.50 9.61
C TRP A 347 15.81 -8.81 8.16
N ILE A 348 15.48 -10.07 7.90
CA ILE A 348 14.87 -10.48 6.64
C ILE A 348 13.36 -10.28 6.81
N SER A 349 12.80 -9.31 6.11
CA SER A 349 11.37 -9.01 6.18
C SER A 349 10.55 -10.11 5.50
N ALA A 350 9.58 -10.67 6.24
CA ALA A 350 8.70 -11.72 5.73
C ALA A 350 7.83 -11.20 4.58
N LYS A 351 7.22 -10.02 4.74
CA LYS A 351 6.41 -9.43 3.66
C LYS A 351 7.21 -9.17 2.39
N ALA A 352 8.43 -8.64 2.51
CA ALA A 352 9.29 -8.40 1.36
C ALA A 352 9.72 -9.71 0.69
N ALA A 353 10.11 -10.74 1.46
CA ALA A 353 10.52 -12.02 0.93
C ALA A 353 9.42 -12.72 0.13
N PHE A 354 8.21 -12.83 0.69
CA PHE A 354 7.08 -13.45 0.00
C PHE A 354 6.61 -12.64 -1.21
N ALA A 355 6.54 -11.31 -1.09
CA ALA A 355 6.08 -10.45 -2.18
C ALA A 355 7.06 -10.42 -3.35
N TRP A 356 8.36 -10.28 -3.11
CA TRP A 356 9.35 -10.37 -4.18
C TRP A 356 9.33 -11.74 -4.87
N HIS A 357 9.16 -12.83 -4.08
CA HIS A 357 9.06 -14.16 -4.67
C HIS A 357 7.81 -14.31 -5.55
N ALA A 358 6.67 -13.76 -5.14
CA ALA A 358 5.46 -13.79 -5.96
C ALA A 358 5.59 -12.95 -7.25
N LEU A 359 6.22 -11.78 -7.17
CA LEU A 359 6.35 -10.83 -8.29
C LEU A 359 7.44 -11.21 -9.28
N LEU A 360 8.61 -11.65 -8.78
CA LEU A 360 9.83 -11.92 -9.53
C LEU A 360 10.47 -13.23 -9.05
N PRO A 361 9.86 -14.39 -9.36
CA PRO A 361 10.34 -15.68 -8.88
C PRO A 361 11.74 -15.99 -9.41
N SER A 362 12.66 -16.27 -8.49
CA SER A 362 14.05 -16.66 -8.76
C SER A 362 14.58 -17.55 -7.64
N PRO A 363 15.74 -18.22 -7.81
CA PRO A 363 16.38 -18.93 -6.71
C PRO A 363 16.66 -18.05 -5.49
N TYR A 364 17.04 -16.79 -5.69
CA TYR A 364 17.31 -15.84 -4.61
C TYR A 364 16.03 -15.47 -3.85
N THR A 365 14.95 -15.13 -4.55
CA THR A 365 13.69 -14.77 -3.88
C THR A 365 13.05 -15.98 -3.20
N ARG A 366 13.22 -17.19 -3.74
CA ARG A 366 12.80 -18.43 -3.08
C ARG A 366 13.59 -18.67 -1.79
N LEU A 367 14.92 -18.49 -1.83
CA LEU A 367 15.76 -18.59 -0.64
C LEU A 367 15.32 -17.64 0.47
N GLY A 368 14.92 -16.41 0.11
CA GLY A 368 14.35 -15.43 1.05
C GLY A 368 13.04 -15.92 1.69
N ALA A 369 12.12 -16.41 0.88
CA ALA A 369 10.84 -16.91 1.35
C ALA A 369 10.99 -18.16 2.25
N ASP A 370 11.94 -19.03 1.96
CA ASP A 370 12.27 -20.18 2.82
C ASP A 370 12.93 -19.75 4.14
N ALA A 371 13.81 -18.74 4.11
CA ALA A 371 14.57 -18.28 5.27
C ALA A 371 13.69 -17.64 6.37
N VAL A 372 12.52 -17.13 6.03
CA VAL A 372 11.59 -16.54 7.00
C VAL A 372 10.68 -17.57 7.67
N ALA A 373 10.78 -18.85 7.33
CA ALA A 373 9.96 -19.91 7.94
C ALA A 373 9.93 -19.89 9.50
N PRO A 374 11.05 -19.60 10.22
CA PRO A 374 11.01 -19.49 11.68
C PRO A 374 10.11 -18.36 12.21
N ALA A 375 9.80 -17.36 11.39
CA ALA A 375 8.90 -16.26 11.77
C ALA A 375 7.44 -16.67 11.89
N ARG A 376 7.07 -17.90 11.46
CA ARG A 376 5.70 -18.42 11.52
C ARG A 376 5.38 -19.01 12.89
N SER A 377 4.39 -18.42 13.55
CA SER A 377 3.70 -18.98 14.72
C SER A 377 2.45 -19.75 14.28
N PRO A 378 2.18 -20.95 14.80
CA PRO A 378 0.95 -21.68 14.50
C PRO A 378 -0.32 -20.97 14.96
N THR A 379 -0.24 -20.15 16.01
CA THR A 379 -1.39 -19.51 16.66
C THR A 379 -1.50 -18.00 16.41
N GLN A 380 -0.37 -17.35 16.03
CA GLN A 380 -0.29 -15.88 15.90
C GLN A 380 0.00 -15.42 14.47
N GLY A 381 0.28 -16.34 13.55
CA GLY A 381 0.59 -16.01 12.16
C GLY A 381 2.08 -15.76 11.92
N TRP A 382 2.42 -14.70 11.18
CA TRP A 382 3.79 -14.36 10.84
C TRP A 382 4.25 -13.11 11.58
N SER A 383 5.38 -13.19 12.26
CA SER A 383 6.07 -11.98 12.70
C SER A 383 6.67 -11.22 11.51
N SER A 384 7.12 -9.99 11.74
CA SER A 384 7.72 -9.13 10.70
C SER A 384 8.84 -9.81 9.90
N GLY A 385 9.52 -10.78 10.50
CA GLY A 385 10.57 -11.55 9.84
C GLY A 385 11.48 -12.27 10.82
N VAL A 386 12.71 -12.48 10.40
CA VAL A 386 13.78 -13.08 11.22
C VAL A 386 15.01 -12.18 11.24
N PHE A 387 15.68 -12.05 12.37
CA PHE A 387 16.93 -11.28 12.46
C PHE A 387 18.02 -11.86 11.56
N GLU A 388 18.76 -11.03 10.84
CA GLU A 388 19.84 -11.48 9.94
C GLU A 388 20.92 -12.28 10.68
N SER A 389 21.29 -11.83 11.87
CA SER A 389 22.40 -12.42 12.65
C SER A 389 22.05 -13.76 13.29
N THR A 390 20.85 -13.91 13.84
CA THR A 390 20.47 -15.07 14.65
C THR A 390 19.49 -16.02 13.98
N ARG A 391 18.78 -15.55 12.95
CA ARG A 391 17.64 -16.24 12.35
C ARG A 391 16.46 -16.45 13.32
N ALA A 392 16.49 -15.84 14.48
CA ALA A 392 15.36 -15.85 15.41
C ALA A 392 14.22 -14.97 14.88
N PRO A 393 12.96 -15.32 15.15
CA PRO A 393 11.81 -14.47 14.84
C PRO A 393 11.94 -13.08 15.45
N THR A 394 11.43 -12.06 14.77
CA THR A 394 11.42 -10.69 15.29
C THR A 394 10.40 -10.49 16.41
N GLY A 395 9.40 -11.37 16.51
CA GLY A 395 8.42 -11.38 17.61
C GLY A 395 7.35 -10.29 17.52
N SER A 396 7.07 -9.76 16.35
CA SER A 396 5.99 -8.80 16.13
C SER A 396 5.10 -9.23 14.97
N GLU A 397 4.00 -9.86 15.31
CA GLU A 397 2.91 -10.16 14.38
C GLU A 397 2.11 -8.88 14.12
N ASN A 398 1.81 -8.62 12.84
CA ASN A 398 1.15 -7.39 12.44
C ASN A 398 0.36 -7.55 11.14
N ILE A 399 -0.62 -6.65 10.96
CA ILE A 399 -1.54 -6.72 9.82
C ILE A 399 -0.84 -6.43 8.48
N ASN A 400 0.20 -5.59 8.44
CA ASN A 400 0.89 -5.28 7.19
C ASN A 400 1.63 -6.50 6.65
N THR A 401 2.32 -7.23 7.52
CA THR A 401 2.96 -8.50 7.14
C THR A 401 1.94 -9.53 6.68
N ALA A 402 0.85 -9.71 7.44
CA ALA A 402 -0.19 -10.67 7.09
C ALA A 402 -0.86 -10.33 5.75
N ALA A 403 -1.22 -9.06 5.53
CA ALA A 403 -1.88 -8.61 4.32
C ALA A 403 -1.02 -8.81 3.07
N VAL A 404 0.27 -8.46 3.14
CA VAL A 404 1.17 -8.60 1.97
C VAL A 404 1.42 -10.07 1.62
N ILE A 405 1.52 -10.97 2.60
CA ILE A 405 1.65 -12.41 2.35
C ILE A 405 0.38 -12.96 1.67
N LEU A 406 -0.81 -12.54 2.10
CA LEU A 406 -2.08 -12.90 1.47
C LEU A 406 -2.17 -12.37 0.03
N GLN A 407 -1.77 -11.13 -0.20
CA GLN A 407 -1.72 -10.52 -1.54
C GLN A 407 -0.72 -11.24 -2.45
N ALA A 408 0.46 -11.60 -1.94
CA ALA A 408 1.47 -12.34 -2.68
C ALA A 408 0.94 -13.71 -3.17
N ALA A 409 0.20 -14.42 -2.32
CA ALA A 409 -0.43 -15.68 -2.68
C ALA A 409 -1.53 -15.48 -3.74
N LEU A 410 -2.36 -14.45 -3.62
CA LEU A 410 -3.41 -14.15 -4.59
C LEU A 410 -2.80 -13.74 -5.94
N PHE A 411 -1.75 -12.94 -5.94
CA PHE A 411 -1.01 -12.60 -7.16
C PHE A 411 -0.41 -13.86 -7.82
N ALA A 412 0.20 -14.76 -7.04
CA ALA A 412 0.77 -16.00 -7.56
C ALA A 412 -0.30 -16.94 -8.15
N GLN A 413 -1.52 -16.87 -7.65
CA GLN A 413 -2.65 -17.65 -8.18
C GLN A 413 -3.23 -17.04 -9.45
N SER A 414 -3.38 -15.70 -9.50
CA SER A 414 -4.00 -14.97 -10.62
C SER A 414 -3.02 -14.61 -11.73
N GLY A 415 -1.74 -14.42 -11.40
CA GLY A 415 -0.67 -13.93 -12.29
C GLY A 415 -0.82 -12.45 -12.69
N ARG A 416 -1.62 -11.67 -11.98
CA ARG A 416 -1.94 -10.29 -12.33
C ARG A 416 -2.20 -9.43 -11.09
N PRO A 417 -1.98 -8.09 -11.19
CA PRO A 417 -2.33 -7.15 -10.13
C PRO A 417 -3.82 -7.17 -9.79
N LEU A 418 -4.17 -6.64 -8.62
CA LEU A 418 -5.54 -6.66 -8.12
C LEU A 418 -6.46 -5.64 -8.81
N ILE A 419 -5.94 -4.48 -9.22
CA ILE A 419 -6.67 -3.54 -10.09
C ILE A 419 -6.43 -3.93 -11.55
N GLN A 420 -7.52 -3.99 -12.28
CA GLN A 420 -7.56 -4.27 -13.71
C GLN A 420 -8.40 -3.23 -14.42
#